data_c79466a2b504a05fa6ffc944d973b6d8
#
_entry.id   c79466a2b504a05fa6ffc944d973b6d8
#
_cell.length_a   1.000
_cell.length_b   1.000
_cell.length_c   1.000
_cell.angle_alpha   90.00
_cell.angle_beta   90.00
_cell.angle_gamma   90.00
#
_symmetry.space_group_name_H-M   'P 1'
#
loop_
_entity.id
_entity.type
_entity.pdbx_description
1 polymer ?
#
loop_
_entity_poly.entity_id
_entity_poly.type
_entity_poly.pdbx_seq_one_letter_code
_entity_poly.pdbx_strand_id
1 'polypeptide(L)'
;MVNKTTKLILISFIFCNLKLYGQIQNESKLDPVIKSLIIPGWGQKSLGKPKRARLFNYIESGILITLVSSSTFSNIEKKNYKAFASRHAAISSSGKDHKYWVDIGNYNSIENYNDEHLRNREMDDLYPDDEKWSWDWDFESNRTI
;
A
#
# COMPACT_ATOMS: atom_id res chain seq x y z
N MET A 1 -8.80 -6.64 0.28
CA MET A 1 -10.02 -6.05 0.92
C MET A 1 -9.64 -4.70 1.49
N VAL A 2 -10.19 -3.61 0.95
CA VAL A 2 -10.01 -2.27 1.54
C VAL A 2 -10.64 -2.32 2.93
N ASN A 3 -9.86 -1.97 3.95
CA ASN A 3 -10.29 -2.03 5.34
C ASN A 3 -11.58 -1.19 5.51
N LYS A 4 -12.51 -1.67 6.34
CA LYS A 4 -13.81 -1.01 6.58
C LYS A 4 -13.63 0.45 7.02
N THR A 5 -12.56 0.72 7.78
CA THR A 5 -12.15 2.06 8.21
C THR A 5 -11.73 2.96 7.05
N THR A 6 -10.98 2.45 6.05
CA THR A 6 -10.54 3.23 4.88
C THR A 6 -11.72 3.61 3.98
N LYS A 7 -12.72 2.72 3.85
CA LYS A 7 -13.97 3.03 3.12
C LYS A 7 -14.79 4.11 3.82
N LEU A 8 -14.88 4.05 5.15
CA LEU A 8 -15.60 5.04 5.96
C LEU A 8 -14.94 6.43 5.88
N ILE A 9 -13.61 6.50 5.90
CA ILE A 9 -12.86 7.75 5.77
C ILE A 9 -13.08 8.37 4.38
N LEU A 10 -13.05 7.57 3.31
CA LEU A 10 -13.31 8.02 1.94
C LEU A 10 -14.75 8.55 1.78
N ILE A 11 -15.72 7.83 2.29
CA ILE A 11 -17.15 8.23 2.23
C ILE A 11 -17.36 9.50 3.05
N SER A 12 -16.77 9.60 4.25
CA SER A 12 -16.82 10.80 5.10
C SER A 12 -16.20 12.01 4.42
N PHE A 13 -15.07 11.83 3.72
CA PHE A 13 -14.39 12.91 2.99
C PHE A 13 -15.22 13.39 1.80
N ILE A 14 -15.87 12.50 1.04
CA ILE A 14 -16.77 12.84 -0.07
C ILE A 14 -18.00 13.58 0.44
N PHE A 15 -18.63 13.11 1.52
CA PHE A 15 -19.78 13.75 2.13
C PHE A 15 -19.47 15.10 2.77
N CYS A 16 -18.28 15.26 3.36
CA CYS A 16 -17.83 16.53 3.92
C CYS A 16 -17.68 17.61 2.82
N ASN A 17 -17.18 17.24 1.64
CA ASN A 17 -17.09 18.16 0.52
C ASN A 17 -18.47 18.55 -0.02
N LEU A 18 -19.47 17.66 -0.02
CA LEU A 18 -20.83 17.96 -0.52
C LEU A 18 -21.62 18.90 0.40
N LYS A 19 -21.48 18.80 1.71
CA LYS A 19 -22.21 19.65 2.67
C LYS A 19 -21.61 21.05 2.86
N LEU A 20 -20.31 21.21 2.67
CA LEU A 20 -19.61 22.50 2.78
C LEU A 20 -19.95 23.50 1.65
N TYR A 21 -20.61 23.05 0.60
CA TYR A 21 -21.06 23.92 -0.51
C TYR A 21 -22.24 24.84 -0.13
N GLY A 22 -22.95 24.58 0.97
CA GLY A 22 -24.23 25.22 1.28
C GLY A 22 -24.24 26.27 2.39
N GLN A 23 -23.26 26.41 3.30
CA GLN A 23 -23.47 27.12 4.57
C GLN A 23 -22.36 28.03 5.09
N ILE A 24 -21.50 28.63 4.28
CA ILE A 24 -20.55 29.59 4.83
C ILE A 24 -20.73 30.96 4.18
N GLN A 25 -21.76 31.66 4.61
CA GLN A 25 -21.88 33.12 4.57
C GLN A 25 -21.68 33.71 5.96
N ASN A 26 -20.75 33.23 6.75
CA ASN A 26 -20.35 33.95 7.96
C ASN A 26 -18.83 34.13 7.95
N GLU A 27 -18.43 35.40 7.83
CA GLU A 27 -17.06 35.87 7.76
C GLU A 27 -16.28 35.55 9.06
N SER A 28 -15.83 34.35 9.25
CA SER A 28 -14.61 34.15 10.02
C SER A 28 -13.46 34.53 9.10
N LYS A 29 -12.67 35.56 9.50
CA LYS A 29 -11.47 36.05 8.80
C LYS A 29 -10.32 35.00 8.82
N LEU A 30 -10.58 33.74 8.53
CA LEU A 30 -9.54 32.77 8.29
C LEU A 30 -8.87 33.13 6.97
N ASP A 31 -7.58 33.39 7.04
CA ASP A 31 -6.75 33.65 5.87
C ASP A 31 -7.01 32.58 4.79
N PRO A 32 -7.16 32.96 3.53
CA PRO A 32 -7.31 32.02 2.40
C PRO A 32 -6.25 30.91 2.38
N VAL A 33 -5.05 31.18 2.91
CA VAL A 33 -3.97 30.20 3.04
C VAL A 33 -4.35 29.09 4.02
N ILE A 34 -4.84 29.46 5.22
CA ILE A 34 -5.29 28.50 6.23
C ILE A 34 -6.48 27.67 5.73
N LYS A 35 -7.40 28.31 5.02
CA LYS A 35 -8.54 27.61 4.38
C LYS A 35 -8.07 26.57 3.37
N SER A 36 -7.07 26.91 2.55
CA SER A 36 -6.50 25.99 1.57
C SER A 36 -5.68 24.84 2.21
N LEU A 37 -5.16 25.04 3.42
CA LEU A 37 -4.44 24.01 4.15
C LEU A 37 -5.38 22.93 4.69
N ILE A 38 -6.61 23.30 5.05
CA ILE A 38 -7.62 22.37 5.58
C ILE A 38 -8.31 21.62 4.44
N ILE A 39 -8.74 22.36 3.42
CA ILE A 39 -9.41 21.81 2.23
C ILE A 39 -8.79 22.44 0.98
N PRO A 40 -8.13 21.64 0.13
CA PRO A 40 -7.57 22.11 -1.13
C PRO A 40 -8.60 22.83 -1.98
N GLY A 41 -8.26 24.01 -2.47
CA GLY A 41 -9.17 24.85 -3.26
C GLY A 41 -10.13 25.77 -2.47
N TRP A 42 -10.29 25.59 -1.16
CA TRP A 42 -11.19 26.43 -0.36
C TRP A 42 -10.74 27.90 -0.34
N GLY A 43 -9.46 28.15 -0.12
CA GLY A 43 -8.90 29.51 -0.21
C GLY A 43 -9.07 30.14 -1.61
N GLN A 44 -8.95 29.37 -2.68
CA GLN A 44 -9.18 29.84 -4.04
C GLN A 44 -10.65 30.24 -4.28
N LYS A 45 -11.56 29.51 -3.65
CA LYS A 45 -13.00 29.83 -3.69
C LYS A 45 -13.29 31.14 -2.94
N SER A 46 -12.69 31.34 -1.74
CA SER A 46 -12.86 32.56 -0.97
C SER A 46 -12.25 33.80 -1.65
N LEU A 47 -11.26 33.62 -2.53
CA LEU A 47 -10.69 34.68 -3.37
C LEU A 47 -11.48 34.91 -4.69
N GLY A 48 -12.67 34.37 -4.81
CA GLY A 48 -13.51 34.56 -5.99
C GLY A 48 -13.02 33.82 -7.24
N LYS A 49 -12.19 32.77 -7.10
CA LYS A 49 -11.62 31.99 -8.22
C LYS A 49 -12.18 30.56 -8.27
N PRO A 50 -13.49 30.37 -8.51
CA PRO A 50 -14.15 29.05 -8.42
C PRO A 50 -13.64 28.02 -9.44
N LYS A 51 -13.17 28.47 -10.62
CA LYS A 51 -12.59 27.57 -11.63
C LYS A 51 -11.30 26.90 -11.12
N ARG A 52 -10.44 27.67 -10.45
CA ARG A 52 -9.19 27.15 -9.83
C ARG A 52 -9.53 26.23 -8.66
N ALA A 53 -10.49 26.60 -7.83
CA ALA A 53 -10.92 25.74 -6.71
C ALA A 53 -11.38 24.36 -7.19
N ARG A 54 -12.17 24.30 -8.27
CA ARG A 54 -12.57 23.01 -8.86
C ARG A 54 -11.41 22.20 -9.39
N LEU A 55 -10.44 22.84 -10.04
CA LEU A 55 -9.24 22.15 -10.52
C LEU A 55 -8.45 21.50 -9.37
N PHE A 56 -8.21 22.22 -8.27
CA PHE A 56 -7.54 21.67 -7.11
C PHE A 56 -8.30 20.48 -6.50
N ASN A 57 -9.63 20.57 -6.39
CA ASN A 57 -10.44 19.47 -5.89
C ASN A 57 -10.36 18.22 -6.79
N TYR A 58 -10.32 18.39 -8.12
CA TYR A 58 -10.15 17.24 -9.03
C TYR A 58 -8.78 16.61 -8.91
N ILE A 59 -7.71 17.42 -8.79
CA ILE A 59 -6.35 16.91 -8.59
C ILE A 59 -6.26 16.13 -7.28
N GLU A 60 -6.76 16.68 -6.18
CA GLU A 60 -6.79 16.04 -4.85
C GLU A 60 -7.56 14.72 -4.89
N SER A 61 -8.75 14.72 -5.50
CA SER A 61 -9.54 13.50 -5.65
C SER A 61 -8.80 12.45 -6.47
N GLY A 62 -8.09 12.85 -7.52
CA GLY A 62 -7.28 11.95 -8.33
C GLY A 62 -6.14 11.33 -7.53
N ILE A 63 -5.43 12.11 -6.73
CA ILE A 63 -4.36 11.63 -5.85
C ILE A 63 -4.91 10.61 -4.84
N LEU A 64 -6.03 10.92 -4.18
CA LEU A 64 -6.64 10.02 -3.20
C LEU A 64 -7.09 8.69 -3.83
N ILE A 65 -7.71 8.74 -5.01
CA ILE A 65 -8.10 7.55 -5.75
C ILE A 65 -6.87 6.71 -6.10
N THR A 66 -5.79 7.34 -6.58
CA THR A 66 -4.55 6.65 -6.92
C THR A 66 -3.92 5.98 -5.71
N LEU A 67 -3.85 6.65 -4.55
CA LEU A 67 -3.31 6.10 -3.32
C LEU A 67 -4.09 4.86 -2.85
N VAL A 68 -5.43 4.95 -2.87
CA VAL A 68 -6.28 3.83 -2.45
C VAL A 68 -6.18 2.66 -3.41
N SER A 69 -6.18 2.94 -4.71
CA SER A 69 -6.05 1.93 -5.76
C SER A 69 -4.70 1.22 -5.68
N SER A 70 -3.61 1.97 -5.51
CA SER A 70 -2.26 1.43 -5.36
C SER A 70 -2.14 0.52 -4.14
N SER A 71 -2.67 0.94 -2.98
CA SER A 71 -2.68 0.11 -1.77
C SER A 71 -3.49 -1.18 -1.97
N THR A 72 -4.63 -1.09 -2.64
CA THR A 72 -5.47 -2.26 -2.92
C THR A 72 -4.76 -3.23 -3.87
N PHE A 73 -4.18 -2.70 -4.95
CA PHE A 73 -3.42 -3.47 -5.92
C PHE A 73 -2.23 -4.20 -5.25
N SER A 74 -1.42 -3.48 -4.46
CA SER A 74 -0.30 -4.08 -3.71
C SER A 74 -0.75 -5.24 -2.81
N ASN A 75 -1.91 -5.13 -2.15
CA ASN A 75 -2.43 -6.20 -1.31
C ASN A 75 -2.90 -7.42 -2.12
N ILE A 76 -3.44 -7.20 -3.33
CA ILE A 76 -3.82 -8.27 -4.25
C ILE A 76 -2.58 -8.99 -4.73
N GLU A 77 -1.56 -8.26 -5.20
CA GLU A 77 -0.31 -8.83 -5.68
C GLU A 77 0.42 -9.64 -4.61
N LYS A 78 0.48 -9.14 -3.37
CA LYS A 78 1.04 -9.93 -2.25
C LYS A 78 0.31 -11.26 -2.03
N LYS A 79 -1.01 -11.30 -2.19
CA LYS A 79 -1.78 -12.54 -2.06
C LYS A 79 -1.54 -13.47 -3.24
N ASN A 80 -1.50 -12.92 -4.45
CA ASN A 80 -1.23 -13.70 -5.66
C ASN A 80 0.16 -14.33 -5.58
N TYR A 81 1.18 -13.55 -5.22
CA TYR A 81 2.53 -14.05 -5.03
C TYR A 81 2.60 -15.18 -3.99
N LYS A 82 1.97 -15.00 -2.82
CA LYS A 82 1.93 -16.03 -1.78
C LYS A 82 1.23 -17.32 -2.25
N ALA A 83 0.13 -17.20 -2.98
CA ALA A 83 -0.57 -18.34 -3.54
C ALA A 83 0.26 -19.05 -4.63
N PHE A 84 0.98 -18.27 -5.44
CA PHE A 84 1.87 -18.79 -6.47
C PHE A 84 3.06 -19.53 -5.85
N ALA A 85 3.76 -18.91 -4.88
CA ALA A 85 4.87 -19.52 -4.17
C ALA A 85 4.47 -20.81 -3.43
N SER A 86 3.25 -20.84 -2.85
CA SER A 86 2.75 -22.06 -2.21
C SER A 86 2.58 -23.24 -3.17
N ARG A 87 2.33 -22.99 -4.46
CA ARG A 87 2.20 -24.02 -5.49
C ARG A 87 3.53 -24.46 -6.07
N HIS A 88 4.45 -23.51 -6.29
CA HIS A 88 5.66 -23.71 -7.08
C HIS A 88 6.93 -23.83 -6.24
N ALA A 89 6.87 -23.50 -4.96
CA ALA A 89 7.97 -23.64 -4.02
C ALA A 89 7.60 -24.49 -2.79
N ALA A 90 6.48 -25.20 -2.83
CA ALA A 90 5.98 -26.10 -1.78
C ALA A 90 5.87 -25.45 -0.38
N ILE A 91 5.51 -24.17 -0.31
CA ILE A 91 5.53 -23.37 0.91
C ILE A 91 4.17 -23.37 1.61
N SER A 92 4.17 -23.56 2.93
CA SER A 92 3.04 -23.19 3.77
C SER A 92 3.01 -21.68 4.02
N SER A 93 1.96 -21.00 3.57
CA SER A 93 1.86 -19.52 3.66
C SER A 93 1.56 -18.99 5.06
N SER A 94 1.30 -19.87 6.05
CA SER A 94 0.90 -19.50 7.40
C SER A 94 2.10 -19.19 8.29
N GLY A 95 2.01 -18.08 9.06
CA GLY A 95 2.98 -17.76 10.10
C GLY A 95 4.39 -17.37 9.62
N LYS A 96 4.48 -16.84 8.39
CA LYS A 96 5.74 -16.34 7.81
C LYS A 96 5.82 -14.83 7.90
N ASP A 97 7.00 -14.33 8.25
CA ASP A 97 7.29 -12.90 8.31
C ASP A 97 7.63 -12.30 6.94
N HIS A 98 7.92 -11.01 6.92
CA HIS A 98 8.26 -10.32 5.68
C HIS A 98 9.63 -10.73 5.13
N LYS A 99 10.62 -10.97 6.01
CA LYS A 99 11.97 -11.40 5.62
C LYS A 99 11.90 -12.71 4.83
N TYR A 100 11.20 -13.71 5.34
CA TYR A 100 11.01 -14.98 4.66
C TYR A 100 10.47 -14.83 3.23
N TRP A 101 9.45 -13.96 3.03
CA TRP A 101 8.89 -13.73 1.70
C TRP A 101 9.82 -13.01 0.73
N VAL A 102 10.77 -12.23 1.23
CA VAL A 102 11.84 -11.61 0.44
C VAL A 102 12.88 -12.67 0.05
N ASP A 103 13.28 -13.51 1.00
CA ASP A 103 14.33 -14.50 0.83
C ASP A 103 13.94 -15.57 -0.20
N ILE A 104 12.69 -16.07 -0.16
CA ILE A 104 12.21 -17.02 -1.17
C ILE A 104 12.11 -16.40 -2.58
N GLY A 105 12.02 -15.10 -2.70
CA GLY A 105 12.11 -14.39 -3.98
C GLY A 105 13.54 -14.26 -4.50
N ASN A 106 14.53 -14.34 -3.61
CA ASN A 106 15.93 -14.17 -3.96
C ASN A 106 16.67 -15.50 -4.17
N TYR A 107 16.23 -16.58 -3.50
CA TYR A 107 16.91 -17.88 -3.49
C TYR A 107 16.00 -18.99 -4.02
N ASN A 108 16.56 -19.92 -4.79
CA ASN A 108 15.81 -21.03 -5.35
C ASN A 108 15.36 -22.04 -4.27
N SER A 109 16.17 -22.27 -3.27
CA SER A 109 15.85 -23.18 -2.16
C SER A 109 16.44 -22.67 -0.84
N ILE A 110 15.94 -23.23 0.25
CA ILE A 110 16.49 -22.99 1.59
C ILE A 110 17.97 -23.39 1.70
N GLU A 111 18.36 -24.46 1.00
CA GLU A 111 19.75 -24.90 0.96
C GLU A 111 20.66 -23.83 0.35
N ASN A 112 20.26 -23.28 -0.81
CA ASN A 112 21.02 -22.22 -1.47
C ASN A 112 21.16 -20.98 -0.58
N TYR A 113 20.11 -20.62 0.15
CA TYR A 113 20.14 -19.52 1.12
C TYR A 113 21.12 -19.81 2.26
N ASN A 114 20.95 -20.95 2.93
CA ASN A 114 21.78 -21.33 4.07
C ASN A 114 23.26 -21.50 3.68
N ASP A 115 23.55 -22.09 2.52
CA ASP A 115 24.91 -22.26 2.01
C ASP A 115 25.62 -20.92 1.76
N GLU A 116 24.91 -19.93 1.24
CA GLU A 116 25.49 -18.59 1.03
C GLU A 116 25.78 -17.90 2.37
N HIS A 117 24.83 -17.92 3.31
CA HIS A 117 25.00 -17.33 4.64
C HIS A 117 26.08 -18.03 5.46
N LEU A 118 26.20 -19.35 5.34
CA LEU A 118 27.32 -20.11 5.95
C LEU A 118 28.70 -19.68 5.39
N ARG A 119 28.78 -19.50 4.08
CA ARG A 119 30.03 -19.00 3.45
C ARG A 119 30.38 -17.59 3.93
N ASN A 120 29.39 -16.75 4.15
CA ASN A 120 29.54 -15.39 4.68
C ASN A 120 29.72 -15.34 6.20
N ARG A 121 29.63 -16.47 6.92
CA ARG A 121 29.70 -16.59 8.39
C ARG A 121 28.54 -15.89 9.12
N GLU A 122 27.38 -15.82 8.48
CA GLU A 122 26.15 -15.20 9.01
C GLU A 122 25.26 -16.26 9.69
N MET A 123 25.77 -16.84 10.79
CA MET A 123 25.15 -18.00 11.45
C MET A 123 23.77 -17.67 12.07
N ASP A 124 23.57 -16.43 12.46
CA ASP A 124 22.34 -15.98 13.12
C ASP A 124 21.16 -15.82 12.14
N ASP A 125 21.43 -15.77 10.82
CA ASP A 125 20.44 -15.59 9.77
C ASP A 125 19.97 -16.91 9.13
N LEU A 126 20.50 -18.05 9.56
CA LEU A 126 20.15 -19.34 8.99
C LEU A 126 18.72 -19.75 9.32
N TYR A 127 18.02 -20.26 8.32
CA TYR A 127 16.75 -20.93 8.55
C TYR A 127 16.97 -22.34 9.09
N PRO A 128 16.14 -22.77 10.06
CA PRO A 128 16.22 -24.14 10.57
C PRO A 128 15.80 -25.13 9.48
N ASP A 129 16.46 -26.28 9.48
CA ASP A 129 16.13 -27.41 8.60
C ASP A 129 14.88 -28.13 9.14
N ASP A 130 13.73 -27.48 8.92
CA ASP A 130 12.42 -28.05 9.24
C ASP A 130 11.43 -27.78 8.09
N GLU A 131 10.43 -28.63 7.99
CA GLU A 131 9.38 -28.55 6.98
C GLU A 131 8.63 -27.22 7.01
N LYS A 132 8.58 -26.55 8.17
CA LYS A 132 7.91 -25.26 8.32
C LYS A 132 8.60 -24.15 7.55
N TRP A 133 9.93 -24.13 7.50
CA TRP A 133 10.73 -23.07 6.86
C TRP A 133 11.26 -23.46 5.48
N SER A 134 11.09 -24.73 5.09
CA SER A 134 11.55 -25.24 3.80
C SER A 134 10.86 -24.55 2.63
N TRP A 135 11.62 -24.33 1.55
CA TRP A 135 11.12 -23.99 0.22
C TRP A 135 12.08 -24.53 -0.84
N ASP A 136 11.51 -24.88 -1.99
CA ASP A 136 12.26 -25.33 -3.17
C ASP A 136 11.42 -25.01 -4.42
N TRP A 137 11.91 -24.08 -5.24
CA TRP A 137 11.21 -23.69 -6.47
C TRP A 137 11.34 -24.80 -7.53
N ASP A 138 10.23 -25.20 -8.10
CA ASP A 138 10.18 -26.20 -9.19
C ASP A 138 10.95 -25.75 -10.44
N PHE A 139 10.91 -24.43 -10.76
CA PHE A 139 11.67 -23.81 -11.85
C PHE A 139 12.17 -22.44 -11.43
N GLU A 140 13.41 -22.11 -11.81
CA GLU A 140 14.00 -20.78 -11.55
C GLU A 140 13.17 -19.65 -12.18
N SER A 141 12.56 -19.86 -13.34
CA SER A 141 11.69 -18.90 -13.99
C SER A 141 10.47 -18.52 -13.15
N ASN A 142 10.00 -19.40 -12.28
CA ASN A 142 8.84 -19.16 -11.41
C ASN A 142 9.19 -18.26 -10.21
N ARG A 143 10.46 -18.19 -9.84
CA ARG A 143 10.95 -17.30 -8.78
C ARG A 143 10.98 -15.83 -9.23
N THR A 144 11.26 -15.57 -10.49
CA THR A 144 11.55 -14.23 -11.06
C THR A 144 10.34 -13.51 -11.67
N ILE A 145 9.12 -13.95 -11.35
CA ILE A 145 7.87 -13.34 -11.87
C ILE A 145 7.50 -12.01 -11.19
#